data_d1bc74d0310065e1afa4e3c695de929b
#
_entry.id   d1bc74d0310065e1afa4e3c695de929b
#
_cell.length_a   1.000
_cell.length_b   1.000
_cell.length_c   1.000
_cell.angle_alpha   90.00
_cell.angle_beta   90.00
_cell.angle_gamma   90.00
#
_symmetry.space_group_name_H-M   'P 1'
#
loop_
_entity.id
_entity.type
_entity.pdbx_description
1 polymer ?
#
loop_
_entity_poly.entity_id
_entity_poly.type
_entity_poly.pdbx_seq_one_letter_code
_entity_poly.pdbx_strand_id
1 'polypeptide(L)'
;MLQRLDEQNVPWAVVTSGTRKLIDGWLDVLRLARPRTMVVAEDVEAGKPDPSCYRLGKKRLGMPPHASALVFEDAPSGVRAGKAAGFVVVGLATTHTVQQLREAGADWIVGDFRSINVRLQDDQKIMVELSNVLTG
;
A
#
# COMPACT_ATOMS: atom_id res chain seq x y z
N MET A 1 -4.51 -4.71 -11.88
CA MET A 1 -4.61 -5.19 -10.48
C MET A 1 -5.75 -4.52 -9.71
N LEU A 2 -5.79 -3.19 -9.64
CA LEU A 2 -6.80 -2.48 -8.82
C LEU A 2 -8.23 -2.79 -9.24
N GLN A 3 -8.49 -2.87 -10.54
CA GLN A 3 -9.81 -3.23 -11.06
C GLN A 3 -10.22 -4.64 -10.61
N ARG A 4 -9.29 -5.60 -10.60
CA ARG A 4 -9.57 -6.96 -10.11
C ARG A 4 -9.92 -6.98 -8.62
N LEU A 5 -9.26 -6.14 -7.83
CA LEU A 5 -9.56 -6.03 -6.41
C LEU A 5 -10.99 -5.53 -6.20
N ASP A 6 -11.42 -4.53 -6.97
CA ASP A 6 -12.79 -4.03 -6.91
C ASP A 6 -13.80 -5.09 -7.33
N GLU A 7 -13.53 -5.80 -8.42
CA GLU A 7 -14.41 -6.86 -8.92
C GLU A 7 -14.57 -8.01 -7.90
N GLN A 8 -13.54 -8.29 -7.13
CA GLN A 8 -13.56 -9.34 -6.10
C GLN A 8 -13.96 -8.80 -4.72
N ASN A 9 -14.32 -7.52 -4.60
CA ASN A 9 -14.67 -6.88 -3.35
C ASN A 9 -13.56 -6.96 -2.28
N VAL A 10 -12.31 -6.95 -2.71
CA VAL A 10 -11.16 -6.89 -1.79
C VAL A 10 -11.02 -5.45 -1.28
N PRO A 11 -11.01 -5.21 0.04
CA PRO A 11 -10.81 -3.86 0.57
C PRO A 11 -9.40 -3.36 0.25
N TRP A 12 -9.31 -2.20 -0.40
CA TRP A 12 -8.03 -1.57 -0.68
C TRP A 12 -8.14 -0.04 -0.63
N ALA A 13 -7.02 0.59 -0.34
CA ALA A 13 -6.93 2.05 -0.27
C ALA A 13 -5.61 2.53 -0.84
N VAL A 14 -5.58 3.75 -1.34
CA VAL A 14 -4.36 4.44 -1.72
C VAL A 14 -3.99 5.38 -0.58
N VAL A 15 -2.76 5.25 -0.09
CA VAL A 15 -2.20 6.11 0.96
C VAL A 15 -0.97 6.80 0.38
N THR A 16 -1.09 8.10 0.14
CA THR A 16 -0.05 8.87 -0.55
C THR A 16 0.39 10.08 0.26
N SER A 17 1.66 10.47 0.08
CA SER A 17 2.19 11.73 0.62
C SER A 17 1.89 12.94 -0.27
N GLY A 18 1.29 12.71 -1.44
CA GLY A 18 0.88 13.79 -2.34
C GLY A 18 -0.33 14.55 -1.82
N THR A 19 -0.44 15.82 -2.22
CA THR A 19 -1.61 16.63 -1.89
C THR A 19 -2.82 16.19 -2.71
N ARG A 20 -4.01 16.50 -2.23
CA ARG A 20 -5.25 16.18 -2.96
C ARG A 20 -5.24 16.81 -4.36
N LYS A 21 -4.81 18.04 -4.48
CA LYS A 21 -4.73 18.73 -5.77
C LYS A 21 -3.79 18.02 -6.75
N LEU A 22 -2.62 17.58 -6.26
CA LEU A 22 -1.64 16.88 -7.08
C LEU A 22 -2.21 15.52 -7.55
N ILE A 23 -2.81 14.77 -6.64
CA ILE A 23 -3.37 13.45 -6.96
C ILE A 23 -4.55 13.58 -7.92
N ASP A 24 -5.46 14.53 -7.70
CA ASP A 24 -6.58 14.77 -8.61
C ASP A 24 -6.07 15.11 -10.01
N GLY A 25 -5.03 15.94 -10.11
CA GLY A 25 -4.39 16.26 -11.40
C GLY A 25 -3.83 15.02 -12.09
N TRP A 26 -3.12 14.16 -11.38
CA TRP A 26 -2.59 12.92 -11.94
C TRP A 26 -3.69 11.96 -12.40
N LEU A 27 -4.75 11.79 -11.61
CA LEU A 27 -5.88 10.95 -11.99
C LEU A 27 -6.54 11.44 -13.28
N ASP A 28 -6.71 12.76 -13.43
CA ASP A 28 -7.28 13.35 -14.63
C ASP A 28 -6.38 13.16 -15.86
N VAL A 29 -5.08 13.45 -15.71
CA VAL A 29 -4.11 13.35 -16.82
C VAL A 29 -3.97 11.90 -17.29
N LEU A 30 -3.91 10.95 -16.37
CA LEU A 30 -3.73 9.54 -16.68
C LEU A 30 -5.05 8.82 -16.94
N ARG A 31 -6.18 9.50 -16.79
CA ARG A 31 -7.52 8.94 -16.95
C ARG A 31 -7.74 7.69 -16.11
N LEU A 32 -7.22 7.72 -14.88
CA LEU A 32 -7.36 6.62 -13.93
C LEU A 32 -8.65 6.77 -13.12
N ALA A 33 -9.26 5.65 -12.79
CA ALA A 33 -10.40 5.64 -11.90
C ALA A 33 -10.00 6.14 -10.51
N ARG A 34 -10.85 6.98 -9.91
CA ARG A 34 -10.62 7.48 -8.55
C ARG A 34 -10.79 6.33 -7.55
N PRO A 35 -9.81 6.08 -6.66
CA PRO A 35 -9.96 5.08 -5.60
C PRO A 35 -11.14 5.44 -4.67
N ARG A 36 -11.89 4.44 -4.23
CA ARG A 36 -12.99 4.64 -3.29
C ARG A 36 -12.50 5.12 -1.92
N THR A 37 -11.34 4.61 -1.50
CA THR A 37 -10.72 4.95 -0.23
C THR A 37 -9.31 5.48 -0.50
N MET A 38 -9.03 6.68 -0.01
CA MET A 38 -7.75 7.34 -0.22
C MET A 38 -7.38 8.17 1.01
N VAL A 39 -6.09 8.22 1.31
CA VAL A 39 -5.52 9.14 2.30
C VAL A 39 -4.48 9.99 1.59
N VAL A 40 -4.61 11.29 1.70
CA VAL A 40 -3.70 12.26 1.08
C VAL A 40 -3.00 13.09 2.16
N ALA A 41 -2.04 13.94 1.75
CA ALA A 41 -1.22 14.69 2.68
C ALA A 41 -2.04 15.52 3.68
N GLU A 42 -3.13 16.14 3.23
CA GLU A 42 -3.96 17.01 4.06
C GLU A 42 -4.76 16.25 5.13
N ASP A 43 -4.89 14.92 5.00
CA ASP A 43 -5.71 14.11 5.91
C ASP A 43 -5.00 13.77 7.22
N VAL A 44 -3.69 13.99 7.31
CA VAL A 44 -2.89 13.70 8.50
C VAL A 44 -2.01 14.88 8.88
N GLU A 45 -1.73 15.03 10.17
CA GLU A 45 -0.84 16.10 10.66
C GLU A 45 0.62 15.80 10.33
N ALA A 46 1.02 14.53 10.45
CA ALA A 46 2.38 14.10 10.17
C ALA A 46 2.39 13.08 9.03
N GLY A 47 3.20 13.35 8.00
CA GLY A 47 3.41 12.43 6.89
C GLY A 47 4.39 11.31 7.22
N LYS A 48 4.59 10.40 6.28
CA LYS A 48 5.54 9.30 6.42
C LYS A 48 6.93 9.83 6.80
N PRO A 49 7.63 9.20 7.72
CA PRO A 49 7.47 7.84 8.25
C PRO A 49 6.49 7.70 9.43
N ASP A 50 5.72 8.72 9.75
CA ASP A 50 4.69 8.60 10.79
C ASP A 50 3.61 7.59 10.36
N PRO A 51 3.15 6.70 11.26
CA PRO A 51 2.19 5.66 10.89
C PRO A 51 0.75 6.15 10.72
N SER A 52 0.43 7.39 11.04
CA SER A 52 -0.94 7.92 11.07
C SER A 52 -1.67 7.71 9.74
N CYS A 53 -0.98 7.91 8.61
CA CYS A 53 -1.59 7.77 7.29
C CYS A 53 -2.10 6.34 7.03
N TYR A 54 -1.33 5.33 7.42
CA TYR A 54 -1.74 3.94 7.23
C TYR A 54 -2.82 3.51 8.22
N ARG A 55 -2.74 3.99 9.45
CA ARG A 55 -3.81 3.75 10.43
C ARG A 55 -5.13 4.36 9.98
N LEU A 56 -5.08 5.56 9.42
CA LEU A 56 -6.26 6.23 8.88
C LEU A 56 -6.83 5.48 7.67
N GLY A 57 -5.96 4.99 6.78
CA GLY A 57 -6.38 4.18 5.63
C GLY A 57 -7.16 2.95 6.05
N LYS A 58 -6.63 2.20 7.02
CA LYS A 58 -7.32 1.03 7.58
C LYS A 58 -8.67 1.39 8.18
N LYS A 59 -8.73 2.49 8.94
CA LYS A 59 -9.96 2.97 9.54
C LYS A 59 -11.01 3.33 8.49
N ARG A 60 -10.61 4.01 7.43
CA ARG A 60 -11.50 4.39 6.33
C ARG A 60 -12.04 3.20 5.55
N LEU A 61 -11.29 2.09 5.52
CA LEU A 61 -11.77 0.84 4.94
C LEU A 61 -12.82 0.15 5.81
N GLY A 62 -13.08 0.65 7.02
CA GLY A 62 -14.05 0.06 7.93
C GLY A 62 -13.62 -1.28 8.52
N MET A 63 -12.33 -1.57 8.50
CA MET A 63 -11.80 -2.83 9.02
C MET A 63 -11.79 -2.83 10.54
N PRO A 64 -12.11 -3.98 11.19
CA PRO A 64 -12.05 -4.06 12.64
C PRO A 64 -10.61 -3.89 13.13
N PRO A 65 -10.41 -3.43 14.40
CA PRO A 65 -9.07 -3.16 14.93
C PRO A 65 -8.12 -4.36 14.89
N HIS A 66 -8.64 -5.58 15.01
CA HIS A 66 -7.84 -6.80 15.00
C HIS A 66 -7.48 -7.31 13.61
N ALA A 67 -8.09 -6.74 12.55
CA ALA A 67 -7.81 -7.18 11.19
C ALA A 67 -6.40 -6.76 10.77
N SER A 68 -5.72 -7.63 10.05
CA SER A 68 -4.40 -7.36 9.49
C SER A 68 -4.53 -6.55 8.21
N ALA A 69 -3.50 -5.74 7.92
CA ALA A 69 -3.39 -5.02 6.67
C ALA A 69 -2.02 -5.30 6.04
N LEU A 70 -2.00 -5.30 4.72
CA LEU A 70 -0.78 -5.46 3.94
C LEU A 70 -0.53 -4.15 3.19
N VAL A 71 0.70 -3.67 3.27
CA VAL A 71 1.12 -2.42 2.63
C VAL A 71 2.09 -2.75 1.50
N PHE A 72 1.86 -2.13 0.34
CA PHE A 72 2.81 -2.11 -0.77
C PHE A 72 3.44 -0.73 -0.84
N GLU A 73 4.76 -0.66 -0.80
CA GLU A 73 5.45 0.63 -0.69
C GLU A 73 6.77 0.61 -1.46
N ASP A 74 7.08 1.70 -2.17
CA ASP A 74 8.30 1.85 -2.95
C ASP A 74 9.39 2.67 -2.25
N ALA A 75 9.04 3.43 -1.22
CA ALA A 75 9.97 4.34 -0.54
C ALA A 75 10.26 3.91 0.89
N PRO A 76 11.50 4.08 1.37
CA PRO A 76 11.88 3.73 2.74
C PRO A 76 11.01 4.40 3.81
N SER A 77 10.64 5.68 3.62
CA SER A 77 9.77 6.38 4.57
C SER A 77 8.40 5.73 4.68
N GLY A 78 7.85 5.26 3.56
CA GLY A 78 6.57 4.55 3.54
C GLY A 78 6.66 3.17 4.17
N VAL A 79 7.77 2.46 3.95
CA VAL A 79 8.01 1.17 4.61
C VAL A 79 8.04 1.36 6.14
N ARG A 80 8.77 2.37 6.61
CA ARG A 80 8.82 2.67 8.05
C ARG A 80 7.45 3.01 8.63
N ALA A 81 6.65 3.79 7.89
CA ALA A 81 5.30 4.14 8.32
C ALA A 81 4.40 2.90 8.44
N GLY A 82 4.44 2.01 7.47
CA GLY A 82 3.68 0.77 7.49
C GLY A 82 4.09 -0.14 8.65
N LYS A 83 5.39 -0.29 8.88
CA LYS A 83 5.92 -1.09 10.00
C LYS A 83 5.56 -0.47 11.34
N ALA A 84 5.65 0.85 11.47
CA ALA A 84 5.27 1.55 12.70
C ALA A 84 3.77 1.43 13.00
N ALA A 85 2.94 1.28 11.96
CA ALA A 85 1.52 1.01 12.11
C ALA A 85 1.21 -0.43 12.52
N GLY A 86 2.22 -1.32 12.53
CA GLY A 86 2.06 -2.73 12.87
C GLY A 86 1.65 -3.61 11.70
N PHE A 87 1.83 -3.16 10.47
CA PHE A 87 1.40 -3.88 9.28
C PHE A 87 2.56 -4.64 8.63
N VAL A 88 2.22 -5.65 7.83
CA VAL A 88 3.18 -6.33 6.96
C VAL A 88 3.42 -5.44 5.74
N VAL A 89 4.69 -5.26 5.37
CA VAL A 89 5.05 -4.39 4.25
C VAL A 89 5.81 -5.16 3.18
N VAL A 90 5.31 -5.09 1.96
CA VAL A 90 6.00 -5.56 0.76
C VAL A 90 6.62 -4.35 0.08
N GLY A 91 7.94 -4.34 0.02
CA GLY A 91 8.69 -3.30 -0.68
C GLY A 91 8.72 -3.56 -2.19
N LEU A 92 8.57 -2.49 -2.97
CA LEU A 92 8.67 -2.51 -4.43
C LEU A 92 9.95 -1.81 -4.84
N ALA A 93 10.91 -2.55 -5.39
CA ALA A 93 12.22 -2.01 -5.76
C ALA A 93 12.18 -1.29 -7.12
N THR A 94 11.25 -0.34 -7.26
CA THR A 94 11.05 0.44 -8.47
C THR A 94 11.84 1.74 -8.47
N THR A 95 11.85 2.46 -7.34
CA THR A 95 12.47 3.79 -7.21
C THR A 95 13.66 3.79 -6.24
N HIS A 96 13.76 2.77 -5.39
CA HIS A 96 14.82 2.64 -4.39
C HIS A 96 15.42 1.23 -4.47
N THR A 97 16.60 1.05 -3.87
CA THR A 97 17.30 -0.23 -3.89
C THR A 97 16.70 -1.23 -2.91
N VAL A 98 16.95 -2.51 -3.17
CA VAL A 98 16.59 -3.60 -2.25
C VAL A 98 17.17 -3.35 -0.86
N GLN A 99 18.42 -2.91 -0.78
CA GLN A 99 19.08 -2.64 0.50
C GLN A 99 18.37 -1.54 1.28
N GLN A 100 18.00 -0.44 0.61
CA GLN A 100 17.29 0.67 1.25
C GLN A 100 15.93 0.23 1.81
N LEU A 101 15.20 -0.58 1.07
CA LEU A 101 13.90 -1.10 1.51
C LEU A 101 14.04 -2.09 2.67
N ARG A 102 15.07 -2.92 2.62
CA ARG A 102 15.35 -3.88 3.69
C ARG A 102 15.72 -3.16 4.99
N GLU A 103 16.60 -2.17 4.92
CA GLU A 103 17.01 -1.38 6.08
C GLU A 103 15.83 -0.62 6.70
N ALA A 104 14.85 -0.23 5.89
CA ALA A 104 13.62 0.39 6.37
C ALA A 104 12.68 -0.60 7.06
N GLY A 105 12.88 -1.90 6.91
CA GLY A 105 12.13 -2.93 7.61
C GLY A 105 11.10 -3.68 6.77
N ALA A 106 11.17 -3.60 5.43
CA ALA A 106 10.25 -4.36 4.58
C ALA A 106 10.32 -5.86 4.90
N ASP A 107 9.17 -6.49 5.02
CA ASP A 107 9.07 -7.93 5.29
C ASP A 107 9.42 -8.76 4.06
N TRP A 108 9.00 -8.29 2.90
CA TRP A 108 9.26 -8.91 1.60
C TRP A 108 9.60 -7.81 0.60
N ILE A 109 10.40 -8.15 -0.42
CA ILE A 109 10.76 -7.19 -1.48
C ILE A 109 10.63 -7.88 -2.82
N VAL A 110 9.95 -7.21 -3.75
CA VAL A 110 9.80 -7.65 -5.14
C VAL A 110 10.19 -6.51 -6.07
N GLY A 111 10.40 -6.83 -7.36
CA GLY A 111 10.81 -5.82 -8.33
C GLY A 111 9.73 -4.79 -8.61
N ASP A 112 8.50 -5.27 -8.84
CA ASP A 112 7.34 -4.43 -9.10
C ASP A 112 6.05 -5.24 -8.94
N PHE A 113 4.91 -4.63 -9.27
CA PHE A 113 3.59 -5.26 -9.11
C PHE A 113 3.38 -6.50 -9.98
N ARG A 114 4.18 -6.74 -11.01
CA ARG A 114 4.07 -7.97 -11.83
C ARG A 114 4.39 -9.22 -11.03
N SER A 115 5.13 -9.09 -9.95
CA SER A 115 5.47 -10.19 -9.03
C SER A 115 4.41 -10.42 -7.95
N ILE A 116 3.29 -9.71 -7.99
CA ILE A 116 2.25 -9.77 -6.96
C ILE A 116 0.95 -10.25 -7.58
N ASN A 117 0.35 -11.28 -6.98
CA ASN A 117 -0.98 -11.75 -7.34
C ASN A 117 -1.86 -11.77 -6.09
N VAL A 118 -2.99 -11.08 -6.16
CA VAL A 118 -3.95 -10.99 -5.04
C VAL A 118 -5.24 -11.65 -5.47
N ARG A 119 -5.77 -12.55 -4.64
CA ARG A 119 -7.06 -13.18 -4.90
C ARG A 119 -7.83 -13.43 -3.61
N LEU A 120 -9.16 -13.40 -3.77
CA LEU A 120 -10.08 -13.74 -2.70
C LEU A 120 -10.36 -15.25 -2.77
N GLN A 121 -10.21 -15.92 -1.62
CA GLN A 121 -10.52 -17.35 -1.50
C GLN A 121 -11.99 -17.55 -1.11
N ASP A 122 -12.49 -18.79 -1.26
CA ASP A 122 -13.88 -19.14 -0.96
C ASP A 122 -14.26 -18.89 0.50
N ASP A 123 -13.29 -18.93 1.42
CA ASP A 123 -13.48 -18.65 2.83
C ASP A 123 -13.40 -17.16 3.19
N GLN A 124 -13.46 -16.28 2.19
CA GLN A 124 -13.36 -14.83 2.32
C GLN A 124 -11.96 -14.34 2.74
N LYS A 125 -10.97 -15.23 2.78
CA LYS A 125 -9.58 -14.84 3.05
C LYS A 125 -8.94 -14.32 1.78
N ILE A 126 -8.07 -13.32 1.95
CA ILE A 126 -7.30 -12.74 0.85
C ILE A 126 -5.96 -13.44 0.79
N MET A 127 -5.64 -14.04 -0.34
CA MET A 127 -4.35 -14.65 -0.59
C MET A 127 -3.49 -13.70 -1.43
N VAL A 128 -2.27 -13.46 -0.96
CA VAL A 128 -1.28 -12.67 -1.71
C VAL A 128 -0.10 -13.58 -2.02
N GLU A 129 0.16 -13.77 -3.31
CA GLU A 129 1.28 -14.56 -3.79
C GLU A 129 2.37 -13.63 -4.30
N LEU A 130 3.59 -13.85 -3.84
CA LEU A 130 4.76 -13.13 -4.30
C LEU A 130 5.64 -14.08 -5.13
N SER A 131 6.06 -13.64 -6.31
CA SER A 131 7.02 -14.34 -7.13
C SER A 131 8.31 -13.52 -7.25
N ASN A 132 9.44 -14.18 -7.53
CA ASN A 132 10.72 -13.51 -7.71
C ASN A 132 11.08 -12.57 -6.54
N VAL A 133 10.91 -13.06 -5.31
CA VAL A 133 11.26 -12.29 -4.11
C VAL A 133 12.75 -11.99 -4.11
N LEU A 134 13.10 -10.73 -3.87
CA LEU A 134 14.47 -10.26 -3.90
C LEU A 134 15.09 -10.33 -2.50
N THR A 135 16.25 -10.95 -2.41
CA THR A 135 16.96 -11.18 -1.14
C THR A 135 18.29 -10.44 -1.09
N GLY A 136 18.52 -9.57 -1.99
CA GLY A 136 19.75 -8.85 -2.21
C GLY A 136 20.51 -8.26 -1.07
#